data_d6a52f9ba4a686dda17be40b9ccb8413
#
_entry.id   d6a52f9ba4a686dda17be40b9ccb8413
#
_cell.length_a   1.000
_cell.length_b   1.000
_cell.length_c   1.000
_cell.angle_alpha   90.00
_cell.angle_beta   90.00
_cell.angle_gamma   90.00
#
_symmetry.space_group_name_H-M   'P 1'
#
loop_
_entity.id
_entity.type
_entity.pdbx_description
1 polymer ?
#
loop_
_entity_poly.entity_id
_entity_poly.type
_entity_poly.pdbx_seq_one_letter_code
_entity_poly.pdbx_strand_id
1 'polypeptide(L)'
;MMNDTNAIKTETIQHYCEALGAKLPTPGGGGASALAGVFGCSLGLMVISFTLGKKRYADVEEDILKDQEALLRLREDFYRLAAEDEQAFAPLARTYKMPEGTEEEKEKKKAAMEEALYEAARIPMETMERALEALKIVEDIAEKGSKMAISDAGVSGDFLSTALKGSSLNVLINARSMQDRAHREDFVERCTALLDEGAPIQNRIASVVLKRI
;
A
#
# COMPACT_ATOMS: atom_id res chain seq x y z
N MET A 1 6.36 -20.73 -10.53
CA MET A 1 7.40 -19.86 -9.95
C MET A 1 6.89 -19.46 -8.59
N MET A 2 7.62 -19.74 -7.52
CA MET A 2 7.24 -19.34 -6.17
C MET A 2 7.21 -17.81 -6.12
N ASN A 3 6.06 -17.25 -5.71
CA ASN A 3 5.97 -15.83 -5.42
C ASN A 3 6.99 -15.48 -4.34
N ASP A 4 7.94 -14.62 -4.68
CA ASP A 4 9.10 -14.34 -3.84
C ASP A 4 8.79 -13.29 -2.76
N THR A 5 7.59 -13.39 -2.16
CA THR A 5 7.23 -12.61 -0.96
C THR A 5 8.25 -12.83 0.16
N ASN A 6 8.90 -14.00 0.20
CA ASN A 6 9.99 -14.28 1.12
C ASN A 6 11.26 -13.47 0.82
N ALA A 7 11.53 -13.11 -0.43
CA ALA A 7 12.68 -12.27 -0.77
C ALA A 7 12.56 -10.89 -0.12
N ILE A 8 11.45 -10.20 -0.30
CA ILE A 8 11.18 -8.91 0.33
C ILE A 8 11.32 -8.96 1.86
N LYS A 9 10.84 -10.03 2.51
CA LYS A 9 10.93 -10.18 3.97
C LYS A 9 12.34 -10.42 4.49
N THR A 10 13.21 -10.99 3.67
CA THR A 10 14.57 -11.36 4.05
C THR A 10 15.63 -10.39 3.53
N GLU A 11 15.24 -9.50 2.64
CA GLU A 11 16.11 -8.47 2.10
C GLU A 11 16.49 -7.44 3.18
N THR A 12 17.73 -6.97 3.15
CA THR A 12 18.13 -5.90 4.05
C THR A 12 17.61 -4.56 3.55
N ILE A 13 17.22 -3.67 4.47
CA ILE A 13 16.80 -2.30 4.14
C ILE A 13 17.86 -1.59 3.30
N GLN A 14 19.14 -1.80 3.61
CA GLN A 14 20.25 -1.21 2.85
C GLN A 14 20.21 -1.66 1.39
N HIS A 15 20.14 -2.96 1.12
CA HIS A 15 20.15 -3.50 -0.24
C HIS A 15 18.91 -3.02 -1.04
N TYR A 16 17.73 -3.04 -0.43
CA TYR A 16 16.53 -2.51 -1.05
C TYR A 16 16.66 -1.03 -1.42
N CYS A 17 17.19 -0.19 -0.52
CA CYS A 17 17.39 1.24 -0.78
C CYS A 17 18.44 1.49 -1.87
N GLU A 18 19.52 0.70 -1.93
CA GLU A 18 20.52 0.78 -3.00
C GLU A 18 19.90 0.42 -4.36
N ALA A 19 19.09 -0.63 -4.44
CA ALA A 19 18.36 -1.00 -5.64
C ALA A 19 17.33 0.05 -6.07
N LEU A 20 16.54 0.56 -5.12
CA LEU A 20 15.53 1.61 -5.35
C LEU A 20 16.17 2.92 -5.88
N GLY A 21 17.36 3.27 -5.41
CA GLY A 21 18.11 4.46 -5.87
C GLY A 21 18.87 4.27 -7.18
N ALA A 22 18.91 3.06 -7.71
CA ALA A 22 19.67 2.75 -8.92
C ALA A 22 18.84 3.04 -10.19
N LYS A 23 19.52 3.07 -11.36
CA LYS A 23 18.85 3.14 -12.66
C LYS A 23 18.34 1.76 -13.09
N LEU A 24 17.44 1.19 -12.28
CA LEU A 24 16.80 -0.10 -12.51
C LEU A 24 15.30 0.09 -12.73
N PRO A 25 14.62 -0.81 -13.43
CA PRO A 25 13.18 -0.74 -13.64
C PRO A 25 12.39 -1.03 -12.35
N THR A 26 12.91 -1.86 -11.48
CA THR A 26 12.36 -2.26 -10.17
C THR A 26 13.51 -2.42 -9.16
N PRO A 27 13.27 -2.25 -7.84
CA PRO A 27 12.00 -1.76 -7.25
C PRO A 27 11.71 -0.31 -7.60
N GLY A 28 10.43 0.08 -7.46
CA GLY A 28 9.96 1.43 -7.76
C GLY A 28 9.05 2.01 -6.67
N GLY A 29 8.38 3.12 -7.04
CA GLY A 29 7.50 3.84 -6.10
C GLY A 29 6.32 3.02 -5.58
N GLY A 30 5.80 2.04 -6.35
CA GLY A 30 4.71 1.17 -5.94
C GLY A 30 5.14 0.22 -4.82
N GLY A 31 6.23 -0.53 -5.02
CA GLY A 31 6.80 -1.39 -3.98
C GLY A 31 7.21 -0.62 -2.73
N ALA A 32 7.85 0.56 -2.88
CA ALA A 32 8.20 1.43 -1.76
C ALA A 32 6.96 1.92 -0.98
N SER A 33 5.85 2.22 -1.68
CA SER A 33 4.58 2.60 -1.05
C SER A 33 3.96 1.44 -0.27
N ALA A 34 4.01 0.22 -0.80
CA ALA A 34 3.56 -0.97 -0.08
C ALA A 34 4.41 -1.23 1.18
N LEU A 35 5.74 -1.06 1.11
CA LEU A 35 6.61 -1.17 2.29
C LEU A 35 6.34 -0.09 3.34
N ALA A 36 5.92 1.11 2.96
CA ALA A 36 5.42 2.11 3.91
C ALA A 36 4.20 1.56 4.68
N GLY A 37 3.30 0.82 4.02
CA GLY A 37 2.19 0.11 4.67
C GLY A 37 2.67 -0.94 5.69
N VAL A 38 3.75 -1.67 5.40
CA VAL A 38 4.37 -2.62 6.35
C VAL A 38 4.81 -1.91 7.64
N PHE A 39 5.51 -0.76 7.52
CA PHE A 39 5.95 0.02 8.67
C PHE A 39 4.75 0.56 9.47
N GLY A 40 3.73 1.08 8.76
CA GLY A 40 2.50 1.56 9.40
C GLY A 40 1.81 0.48 10.21
N CYS A 41 1.54 -0.69 9.65
CA CYS A 41 0.95 -1.82 10.37
C CYS A 41 1.82 -2.28 11.55
N SER A 42 3.15 -2.29 11.39
CA SER A 42 4.06 -2.73 12.46
C SER A 42 4.05 -1.78 13.66
N LEU A 43 3.96 -0.46 13.42
CA LEU A 43 3.80 0.53 14.49
C LEU A 43 2.43 0.42 15.18
N GLY A 44 1.33 0.21 14.41
CA GLY A 44 0.02 -0.07 14.99
C GLY A 44 0.03 -1.31 15.90
N LEU A 45 0.68 -2.40 15.47
CA LEU A 45 0.89 -3.62 16.27
C LEU A 45 1.71 -3.35 17.54
N MET A 46 2.68 -2.45 17.49
CA MET A 46 3.42 -2.01 18.68
C MET A 46 2.49 -1.34 19.69
N VAL A 47 1.63 -0.41 19.27
CA VAL A 47 0.63 0.23 20.14
C VAL A 47 -0.30 -0.79 20.78
N ILE A 48 -0.77 -1.78 20.01
CA ILE A 48 -1.57 -2.90 20.49
C ILE A 48 -0.82 -3.70 21.57
N SER A 49 0.44 -4.04 21.32
CA SER A 49 1.28 -4.78 22.29
C SER A 49 1.46 -4.04 23.61
N PHE A 50 1.49 -2.70 23.57
CA PHE A 50 1.51 -1.87 24.78
C PHE A 50 0.13 -1.72 25.44
N THR A 51 -0.94 -2.17 24.82
CA THR A 51 -2.33 -2.07 25.31
C THR A 51 -2.77 -3.37 25.97
N LEU A 52 -2.58 -4.50 25.30
CA LEU A 52 -3.07 -5.82 25.73
C LEU A 52 -2.54 -6.25 27.10
N GLY A 53 -3.36 -7.01 27.84
CA GLY A 53 -3.03 -7.59 29.13
C GLY A 53 -2.94 -6.57 30.29
N LYS A 54 -3.29 -5.31 30.09
CA LYS A 54 -3.29 -4.29 31.13
C LYS A 54 -4.69 -4.04 31.64
N LYS A 55 -4.90 -4.15 32.95
CA LYS A 55 -6.20 -3.94 33.63
C LYS A 55 -6.94 -2.68 33.19
N ARG A 56 -6.21 -1.59 32.95
CA ARG A 56 -6.80 -0.29 32.54
C ARG A 56 -7.40 -0.30 31.13
N TYR A 57 -7.13 -1.31 30.32
CA TYR A 57 -7.63 -1.46 28.95
C TYR A 57 -8.50 -2.72 28.79
N ALA A 58 -8.90 -3.37 29.90
CA ALA A 58 -9.69 -4.59 29.87
C ALA A 58 -11.02 -4.43 29.10
N ASP A 59 -11.65 -3.25 29.19
CA ASP A 59 -12.93 -2.95 28.55
C ASP A 59 -12.85 -2.89 27.01
N VAL A 60 -11.63 -2.72 26.45
CA VAL A 60 -11.40 -2.64 24.99
C VAL A 60 -10.59 -3.81 24.46
N GLU A 61 -10.21 -4.76 25.33
CA GLU A 61 -9.27 -5.84 24.97
C GLU A 61 -9.77 -6.70 23.80
N GLU A 62 -11.07 -7.01 23.74
CA GLU A 62 -11.65 -7.79 22.66
C GLU A 62 -11.57 -7.08 21.29
N ASP A 63 -11.81 -5.77 21.26
CA ASP A 63 -11.70 -4.97 20.03
C ASP A 63 -10.24 -4.89 19.58
N ILE A 64 -9.32 -4.61 20.50
CA ILE A 64 -7.89 -4.54 20.23
C ILE A 64 -7.31 -5.87 19.73
N LEU A 65 -7.85 -7.02 20.17
CA LEU A 65 -7.48 -8.33 19.62
C LEU A 65 -7.92 -8.50 18.15
N LYS A 66 -9.12 -8.04 17.80
CA LYS A 66 -9.60 -8.03 16.40
C LYS A 66 -8.72 -7.13 15.52
N ASP A 67 -8.36 -5.95 16.03
CA ASP A 67 -7.46 -5.02 15.36
C ASP A 67 -6.07 -5.63 15.14
N GLN A 68 -5.57 -6.40 16.13
CA GLN A 68 -4.30 -7.12 16.00
C GLN A 68 -4.32 -8.13 14.84
N GLU A 69 -5.35 -8.98 14.79
CA GLU A 69 -5.49 -9.96 13.72
C GLU A 69 -5.57 -9.29 12.34
N ALA A 70 -6.34 -8.20 12.24
CA ALA A 70 -6.49 -7.45 11.00
C ALA A 70 -5.17 -6.81 10.57
N LEU A 71 -4.43 -6.13 11.46
CA LEU A 71 -3.14 -5.52 11.11
C LEU A 71 -2.06 -6.57 10.78
N LEU A 72 -2.07 -7.75 11.42
CA LEU A 72 -1.17 -8.84 11.05
C LEU A 72 -1.43 -9.30 9.62
N ARG A 73 -2.70 -9.51 9.24
CA ARG A 73 -3.10 -9.88 7.88
C ARG A 73 -2.72 -8.79 6.87
N LEU A 74 -3.03 -7.52 7.16
CA LEU A 74 -2.74 -6.40 6.28
C LEU A 74 -1.23 -6.22 6.06
N ARG A 75 -0.41 -6.44 7.10
CA ARG A 75 1.04 -6.40 6.96
C ARG A 75 1.55 -7.47 5.99
N GLU A 76 0.99 -8.68 6.05
CA GLU A 76 1.31 -9.73 5.09
C GLU A 76 0.87 -9.37 3.67
N ASP A 77 -0.32 -8.77 3.52
CA ASP A 77 -0.78 -8.25 2.23
C ASP A 77 0.18 -7.20 1.66
N PHE A 78 0.69 -6.27 2.46
CA PHE A 78 1.65 -5.28 1.99
C PHE A 78 2.99 -5.89 1.55
N TYR A 79 3.50 -6.92 2.23
CA TYR A 79 4.69 -7.65 1.76
C TYR A 79 4.43 -8.32 0.41
N ARG A 80 3.26 -8.95 0.24
CA ARG A 80 2.85 -9.56 -1.02
C ARG A 80 2.75 -8.51 -2.13
N LEU A 81 2.08 -7.40 -1.86
CA LEU A 81 1.88 -6.32 -2.84
C LEU A 81 3.19 -5.66 -3.25
N ALA A 82 4.16 -5.50 -2.35
CA ALA A 82 5.49 -5.01 -2.70
C ALA A 82 6.18 -5.93 -3.70
N ALA A 83 6.13 -7.25 -3.49
CA ALA A 83 6.71 -8.23 -4.40
C ALA A 83 5.96 -8.30 -5.75
N GLU A 84 4.63 -8.20 -5.73
CA GLU A 84 3.81 -8.23 -6.94
C GLU A 84 4.01 -6.97 -7.80
N ASP A 85 4.20 -5.79 -7.19
CA ASP A 85 4.49 -4.54 -7.92
C ASP A 85 5.76 -4.67 -8.79
N GLU A 86 6.81 -5.26 -8.24
CA GLU A 86 8.04 -5.50 -8.99
C GLU A 86 7.82 -6.46 -10.17
N GLN A 87 6.98 -7.48 -10.00
CA GLN A 87 6.66 -8.46 -11.02
C GLN A 87 5.74 -7.90 -12.11
N ALA A 88 4.78 -7.04 -11.73
CA ALA A 88 3.81 -6.45 -12.67
C ALA A 88 4.47 -5.54 -13.71
N PHE A 89 5.64 -4.98 -13.41
CA PHE A 89 6.35 -4.13 -14.36
C PHE A 89 6.97 -4.92 -15.54
N ALA A 90 7.36 -6.17 -15.35
CA ALA A 90 8.05 -6.94 -16.38
C ALA A 90 7.21 -7.21 -17.65
N PRO A 91 5.90 -7.53 -17.58
CA PRO A 91 5.02 -7.56 -18.74
C PRO A 91 4.96 -6.22 -19.47
N LEU A 92 4.77 -5.11 -18.74
CA LEU A 92 4.70 -3.77 -19.32
C LEU A 92 6.00 -3.39 -20.05
N ALA A 93 7.16 -3.67 -19.45
CA ALA A 93 8.45 -3.42 -20.10
C ALA A 93 8.66 -4.22 -21.38
N ARG A 94 8.06 -5.42 -21.50
CA ARG A 94 8.11 -6.23 -22.72
C ARG A 94 7.28 -5.63 -23.84
N THR A 95 6.12 -5.05 -23.53
CA THR A 95 5.24 -4.46 -24.58
C THR A 95 5.92 -3.30 -25.32
N TYR A 96 6.75 -2.50 -24.65
CA TYR A 96 7.50 -1.43 -25.32
C TYR A 96 8.46 -1.92 -26.40
N LYS A 97 8.93 -3.17 -26.32
CA LYS A 97 9.86 -3.79 -27.26
C LYS A 97 9.16 -4.62 -28.35
N MET A 98 7.83 -4.75 -28.32
CA MET A 98 7.08 -5.49 -29.32
C MET A 98 7.17 -4.80 -30.69
N PRO A 99 7.24 -5.58 -31.79
CA PRO A 99 7.24 -5.04 -33.15
C PRO A 99 5.93 -4.31 -33.46
N GLU A 100 5.98 -3.35 -34.41
CA GLU A 100 4.85 -2.54 -34.85
C GLU A 100 4.95 -2.21 -36.37
N GLY A 101 5.61 -3.06 -37.12
CA GLY A 101 5.81 -2.87 -38.58
C GLY A 101 4.58 -3.16 -39.42
N THR A 102 3.67 -4.03 -38.96
CA THR A 102 2.42 -4.38 -39.65
C THR A 102 1.21 -3.99 -38.79
N GLU A 103 0.03 -3.87 -39.37
CA GLU A 103 -1.20 -3.58 -38.64
C GLU A 103 -1.53 -4.68 -37.61
N GLU A 104 -1.29 -5.94 -37.97
CA GLU A 104 -1.48 -7.05 -37.03
C GLU A 104 -0.53 -6.95 -35.82
N GLU A 105 0.72 -6.57 -36.02
CA GLU A 105 1.69 -6.36 -34.94
C GLU A 105 1.28 -5.19 -34.02
N LYS A 106 0.80 -4.08 -34.64
CA LYS A 106 0.29 -2.93 -33.86
C LYS A 106 -0.89 -3.30 -32.97
N GLU A 107 -1.88 -4.04 -33.51
CA GLU A 107 -3.03 -4.47 -32.72
C GLU A 107 -2.64 -5.44 -31.59
N LYS A 108 -1.73 -6.38 -31.84
CA LYS A 108 -1.19 -7.27 -30.81
C LYS A 108 -0.46 -6.49 -29.70
N LYS A 109 0.39 -5.53 -30.09
CA LYS A 109 1.10 -4.67 -29.13
C LYS A 109 0.13 -3.85 -28.30
N LYS A 110 -0.88 -3.27 -28.92
CA LYS A 110 -1.93 -2.48 -28.27
C LYS A 110 -2.71 -3.30 -27.24
N ALA A 111 -3.15 -4.50 -27.60
CA ALA A 111 -3.87 -5.39 -26.69
C ALA A 111 -2.99 -5.82 -25.49
N ALA A 112 -1.74 -6.21 -25.77
CA ALA A 112 -0.81 -6.60 -24.72
C ALA A 112 -0.44 -5.42 -23.79
N MET A 113 -0.36 -4.20 -24.34
CA MET A 113 -0.11 -2.98 -23.56
C MET A 113 -1.27 -2.68 -22.63
N GLU A 114 -2.51 -2.78 -23.11
CA GLU A 114 -3.71 -2.53 -22.32
C GLU A 114 -3.81 -3.50 -21.13
N GLU A 115 -3.61 -4.79 -21.38
CA GLU A 115 -3.59 -5.81 -20.32
C GLU A 115 -2.49 -5.56 -19.29
N ALA A 116 -1.27 -5.23 -19.74
CA ALA A 116 -0.14 -4.94 -18.87
C ALA A 116 -0.36 -3.67 -18.03
N LEU A 117 -0.97 -2.62 -18.59
CA LEU A 117 -1.31 -1.39 -17.88
C LEU A 117 -2.39 -1.64 -16.82
N TYR A 118 -3.39 -2.47 -17.14
CA TYR A 118 -4.43 -2.84 -16.20
C TYR A 118 -3.84 -3.53 -14.96
N GLU A 119 -3.01 -4.55 -15.16
CA GLU A 119 -2.35 -5.26 -14.05
C GLU A 119 -1.39 -4.34 -13.27
N ALA A 120 -0.65 -3.46 -13.96
CA ALA A 120 0.24 -2.49 -13.30
C ALA A 120 -0.53 -1.41 -12.52
N ALA A 121 -1.81 -1.15 -12.82
CA ALA A 121 -2.66 -0.26 -12.04
C ALA A 121 -3.38 -0.99 -10.89
N ARG A 122 -3.70 -2.28 -11.06
CA ARG A 122 -4.44 -3.09 -10.08
C ARG A 122 -3.68 -3.25 -8.77
N ILE A 123 -2.38 -3.55 -8.83
CA ILE A 123 -1.55 -3.76 -7.63
C ILE A 123 -1.49 -2.52 -6.73
N PRO A 124 -1.12 -1.33 -7.23
CA PRO A 124 -1.13 -0.14 -6.38
C PRO A 124 -2.55 0.26 -5.96
N MET A 125 -3.61 -0.05 -6.71
CA MET A 125 -4.99 0.14 -6.27
C MET A 125 -5.31 -0.72 -5.05
N GLU A 126 -4.95 -2.00 -5.06
CA GLU A 126 -5.11 -2.88 -3.91
C GLU A 126 -4.30 -2.36 -2.71
N THR A 127 -3.09 -1.84 -2.94
CA THR A 127 -2.28 -1.21 -1.87
C THR A 127 -3.02 -0.03 -1.23
N MET A 128 -3.71 0.80 -2.02
CA MET A 128 -4.54 1.90 -1.51
C MET A 128 -5.70 1.38 -0.65
N GLU A 129 -6.40 0.34 -1.09
CA GLU A 129 -7.51 -0.26 -0.35
C GLU A 129 -7.05 -0.80 1.01
N ARG A 130 -5.92 -1.52 1.05
CA ARG A 130 -5.32 -2.02 2.29
C ARG A 130 -4.83 -0.88 3.19
N ALA A 131 -4.29 0.19 2.63
CA ALA A 131 -3.86 1.35 3.40
C ALA A 131 -5.05 2.07 4.06
N LEU A 132 -6.16 2.21 3.37
CA LEU A 132 -7.38 2.78 3.94
C LEU A 132 -7.96 1.89 5.06
N GLU A 133 -7.99 0.55 4.86
CA GLU A 133 -8.43 -0.39 5.89
C GLU A 133 -7.55 -0.27 7.15
N ALA A 134 -6.23 -0.23 6.98
CA ALA A 134 -5.29 -0.08 8.09
C ALA A 134 -5.40 1.29 8.78
N LEU A 135 -5.65 2.38 8.05
CA LEU A 135 -5.88 3.71 8.63
C LEU A 135 -7.09 3.73 9.57
N LYS A 136 -8.20 3.06 9.21
CA LYS A 136 -9.40 2.94 10.06
C LYS A 136 -9.09 2.22 11.37
N ILE A 137 -8.30 1.16 11.30
CA ILE A 137 -7.86 0.40 12.49
C ILE A 137 -6.96 1.27 13.36
N VAL A 138 -5.99 1.98 12.78
CA VAL A 138 -5.07 2.84 13.54
C VAL A 138 -5.80 4.02 14.17
N GLU A 139 -6.86 4.54 13.57
CA GLU A 139 -7.73 5.53 14.20
C GLU A 139 -8.36 4.99 15.48
N ASP A 140 -8.92 3.78 15.44
CA ASP A 140 -9.50 3.12 16.63
C ASP A 140 -8.46 2.89 17.73
N ILE A 141 -7.29 2.37 17.36
CA ILE A 141 -6.16 2.14 18.26
C ILE A 141 -5.66 3.46 18.88
N ALA A 142 -5.61 4.55 18.11
CA ALA A 142 -5.20 5.86 18.62
C ALA A 142 -6.16 6.36 19.70
N GLU A 143 -7.43 6.06 19.62
CA GLU A 143 -8.42 6.43 20.63
C GLU A 143 -8.40 5.52 21.85
N LYS A 144 -8.37 4.19 21.66
CA LYS A 144 -8.55 3.18 22.70
C LYS A 144 -7.24 2.70 23.31
N GLY A 145 -6.15 2.73 22.55
CA GLY A 145 -4.88 2.11 22.90
C GLY A 145 -4.04 2.85 23.94
N SER A 146 -2.87 2.30 24.19
CA SER A 146 -1.95 2.76 25.21
C SER A 146 -1.41 4.17 24.97
N LYS A 147 -1.59 5.06 25.97
CA LYS A 147 -0.97 6.40 25.95
C LYS A 147 0.56 6.37 25.89
N MET A 148 1.19 5.28 26.33
CA MET A 148 2.66 5.17 26.32
C MET A 148 3.25 5.10 24.90
N ALA A 149 2.46 4.62 23.92
CA ALA A 149 2.87 4.51 22.54
C ALA A 149 1.97 5.36 21.62
N ILE A 150 1.40 6.45 22.12
CA ILE A 150 0.47 7.27 21.35
C ILE A 150 1.15 7.98 20.18
N SER A 151 2.40 8.39 20.32
CA SER A 151 3.21 8.94 19.24
C SER A 151 3.41 7.95 18.10
N ASP A 152 3.58 6.66 18.43
CA ASP A 152 3.75 5.60 17.43
C ASP A 152 2.46 5.35 16.64
N ALA A 153 1.28 5.56 17.25
CA ALA A 153 0.02 5.57 16.52
C ALA A 153 -0.03 6.71 15.48
N GLY A 154 0.49 7.88 15.80
CA GLY A 154 0.61 9.00 14.86
C GLY A 154 1.53 8.67 13.70
N VAL A 155 2.73 8.17 13.99
CA VAL A 155 3.70 7.76 12.96
C VAL A 155 3.15 6.62 12.09
N SER A 156 2.40 5.67 12.69
CA SER A 156 1.68 4.62 11.96
C SER A 156 0.72 5.21 10.92
N GLY A 157 -0.11 6.18 11.33
CA GLY A 157 -1.03 6.88 10.43
C GLY A 157 -0.32 7.61 9.30
N ASP A 158 0.84 8.25 9.57
CA ASP A 158 1.65 8.93 8.54
C ASP A 158 2.21 7.93 7.51
N PHE A 159 2.74 6.78 7.94
CA PHE A 159 3.21 5.74 7.03
C PHE A 159 2.08 5.16 6.17
N LEU A 160 0.92 4.89 6.76
CA LEU A 160 -0.25 4.39 6.02
C LEU A 160 -0.80 5.44 5.03
N SER A 161 -0.81 6.71 5.42
CA SER A 161 -1.15 7.82 4.51
C SER A 161 -0.14 7.94 3.35
N THR A 162 1.15 7.66 3.61
CA THR A 162 2.18 7.60 2.58
C THR A 162 1.94 6.42 1.63
N ALA A 163 1.59 5.24 2.15
CA ALA A 163 1.22 4.09 1.35
C ALA A 163 0.02 4.41 0.43
N LEU A 164 -1.04 5.01 0.97
CA LEU A 164 -2.23 5.42 0.23
C LEU A 164 -1.90 6.43 -0.90
N LYS A 165 -1.24 7.53 -0.54
CA LYS A 165 -0.91 8.62 -1.48
C LYS A 165 0.16 8.23 -2.49
N GLY A 166 1.19 7.50 -2.07
CA GLY A 166 2.25 7.03 -2.95
C GLY A 166 1.72 6.07 -4.01
N SER A 167 0.88 5.12 -3.60
CA SER A 167 0.25 4.17 -4.53
C SER A 167 -0.71 4.84 -5.51
N SER A 168 -1.42 5.91 -5.11
CA SER A 168 -2.30 6.64 -6.03
C SER A 168 -1.59 7.20 -7.25
N LEU A 169 -0.33 7.64 -7.10
CA LEU A 169 0.47 8.12 -8.23
C LEU A 169 0.77 7.00 -9.23
N ASN A 170 0.99 5.78 -8.74
CA ASN A 170 1.22 4.61 -9.59
C ASN A 170 -0.07 4.14 -10.28
N VAL A 171 -1.22 4.19 -9.59
CA VAL A 171 -2.53 3.97 -10.23
C VAL A 171 -2.73 4.96 -11.37
N LEU A 172 -2.59 6.26 -11.10
CA LEU A 172 -2.90 7.32 -12.05
C LEU A 172 -1.99 7.32 -13.27
N ILE A 173 -0.68 7.04 -13.11
CA ILE A 173 0.23 7.02 -14.26
C ILE A 173 -0.11 5.86 -15.22
N ASN A 174 -0.44 4.69 -14.68
CA ASN A 174 -0.83 3.53 -15.49
C ASN A 174 -2.22 3.72 -16.11
N ALA A 175 -3.22 4.15 -15.33
CA ALA A 175 -4.57 4.39 -15.81
C ALA A 175 -4.62 5.43 -16.95
N ARG A 176 -3.86 6.53 -16.84
CA ARG A 176 -3.80 7.55 -17.91
C ARG A 176 -3.24 7.04 -19.23
N SER A 177 -2.44 5.98 -19.19
CA SER A 177 -1.86 5.36 -20.38
C SER A 177 -2.79 4.34 -21.05
N MET A 178 -3.89 3.92 -20.38
CA MET A 178 -4.89 3.01 -20.93
C MET A 178 -5.69 3.66 -22.05
N GLN A 179 -5.97 2.90 -23.10
CA GLN A 179 -6.85 3.31 -24.19
C GLN A 179 -8.31 3.00 -23.88
N ASP A 180 -8.59 1.92 -23.14
CA ASP A 180 -9.93 1.61 -22.66
C ASP A 180 -10.39 2.70 -21.67
N ARG A 181 -11.38 3.47 -22.14
CA ARG A 181 -11.91 4.58 -21.36
C ARG A 181 -12.63 4.14 -20.10
N ALA A 182 -13.32 3.01 -20.12
CA ALA A 182 -14.08 2.51 -18.99
C ALA A 182 -13.14 2.08 -17.87
N HIS A 183 -12.09 1.32 -18.17
CA HIS A 183 -11.07 0.94 -17.20
C HIS A 183 -10.36 2.17 -16.62
N ARG A 184 -9.96 3.11 -17.48
CA ARG A 184 -9.29 4.34 -17.05
C ARG A 184 -10.15 5.16 -16.08
N GLU A 185 -11.44 5.37 -16.41
CA GLU A 185 -12.37 6.13 -15.57
C GLU A 185 -12.63 5.42 -14.24
N ASP A 186 -12.82 4.08 -14.23
CA ASP A 186 -12.99 3.29 -13.00
C ASP A 186 -11.79 3.45 -12.06
N PHE A 187 -10.56 3.27 -12.56
CA PHE A 187 -9.36 3.44 -11.74
C PHE A 187 -9.23 4.86 -11.17
N VAL A 188 -9.51 5.89 -11.96
CA VAL A 188 -9.43 7.29 -11.51
C VAL A 188 -10.48 7.59 -10.46
N GLU A 189 -11.71 7.15 -10.66
CA GLU A 189 -12.83 7.35 -9.71
C GLU A 189 -12.55 6.66 -8.37
N ARG A 190 -12.20 5.38 -8.38
CA ARG A 190 -11.86 4.63 -7.17
C ARG A 190 -10.65 5.21 -6.44
N CYS A 191 -9.60 5.59 -7.18
CA CYS A 191 -8.42 6.24 -6.62
C CYS A 191 -8.79 7.53 -5.89
N THR A 192 -9.63 8.37 -6.50
CA THR A 192 -10.10 9.62 -5.90
C THR A 192 -10.92 9.36 -4.64
N ALA A 193 -11.86 8.43 -4.70
CA ALA A 193 -12.70 8.07 -3.55
C ALA A 193 -11.87 7.59 -2.35
N LEU A 194 -10.85 6.74 -2.58
CA LEU A 194 -9.97 6.26 -1.52
C LEU A 194 -9.13 7.39 -0.89
N LEU A 195 -8.65 8.34 -1.69
CA LEU A 195 -7.93 9.51 -1.19
C LEU A 195 -8.83 10.43 -0.36
N ASP A 196 -10.05 10.69 -0.84
CA ASP A 196 -11.03 11.56 -0.16
C ASP A 196 -11.48 10.95 1.18
N GLU A 197 -11.57 9.62 1.27
CA GLU A 197 -11.90 8.92 2.50
C GLU A 197 -10.70 8.86 3.47
N GLY A 198 -9.50 8.62 2.98
CA GLY A 198 -8.32 8.41 3.83
C GLY A 198 -7.75 9.68 4.44
N ALA A 199 -7.80 10.81 3.72
CA ALA A 199 -7.22 12.07 4.21
C ALA A 199 -7.88 12.57 5.52
N PRO A 200 -9.21 12.57 5.68
CA PRO A 200 -9.84 12.92 6.96
C PRO A 200 -9.46 11.97 8.11
N ILE A 201 -9.30 10.68 7.85
CA ILE A 201 -8.90 9.70 8.88
C ILE A 201 -7.52 10.05 9.43
N GLN A 202 -6.53 10.28 8.57
CA GLN A 202 -5.20 10.70 8.99
C GLN A 202 -5.24 11.97 9.84
N ASN A 203 -6.03 12.97 9.46
CA ASN A 203 -6.18 14.20 10.22
C ASN A 203 -6.78 13.96 11.62
N ARG A 204 -7.74 13.01 11.74
CA ARG A 204 -8.31 12.65 13.04
C ARG A 204 -7.31 11.91 13.91
N ILE A 205 -6.54 10.96 13.36
CA ILE A 205 -5.44 10.29 14.06
C ILE A 205 -4.47 11.34 14.62
N ALA A 206 -3.98 12.25 13.81
CA ALA A 206 -3.08 13.31 14.23
C ALA A 206 -3.68 14.18 15.34
N SER A 207 -4.97 14.55 15.22
CA SER A 207 -5.69 15.33 16.25
C SER A 207 -5.80 14.58 17.58
N VAL A 208 -6.11 13.27 17.55
CA VAL A 208 -6.18 12.42 18.75
C VAL A 208 -4.83 12.33 19.41
N VAL A 209 -3.78 12.06 18.65
CA VAL A 209 -2.40 11.95 19.12
C VAL A 209 -1.96 13.24 19.82
N LEU A 210 -2.13 14.41 19.17
CA LEU A 210 -1.73 15.70 19.73
C LEU A 210 -2.48 16.07 21.02
N LYS A 211 -3.71 15.60 21.20
CA LYS A 211 -4.47 15.81 22.44
C LYS A 211 -4.06 14.87 23.58
N ARG A 212 -3.40 13.75 23.25
CA ARG A 212 -3.05 12.69 24.21
C ARG A 212 -1.57 12.71 24.63
N ILE A 213 -0.69 13.42 23.85
CA ILE A 213 0.68 13.76 24.27
C ILE A 213 0.64 14.79 25.40
#